data_e1100b6e47ea58d9bd9b125f1ab7cc73
#
_entry.id   e1100b6e47ea58d9bd9b125f1ab7cc73
#
_cell.length_a   1.000
_cell.length_b   1.000
_cell.length_c   1.000
_cell.angle_alpha   90.00
_cell.angle_beta   90.00
_cell.angle_gamma   90.00
#
_symmetry.space_group_name_H-M   'P 1'
#
loop_
_entity.id
_entity.type
_entity.pdbx_description
1 polymer ?
#
loop_
_entity_poly.entity_id
_entity_poly.type
_entity_poly.pdbx_seq_one_letter_code
_entity_poly.pdbx_strand_id
1 'polypeptide(L)'
;FGELKYPADFTHLDYVNPDAPKGGEISQWAPGGFDSMNPYSVKGRAGSLSSIGYETILTGVADEIGSAYCLICSTMEYPEDRAWVIFNLRPEAKFADGSALTSADVIFTYETFLTKGLTDFRTVFAEQVESAEALGPNQVKFTFKKDIPTRDLPAEVGGLPIISKAQYEANKLDLEESSMTPFLGSGAYVLEKAEAGQTLVYRRNPDYWGQDLPINKGTNNFDTIRIEYFADSTAAFEAFKAGTYTFRNENSSKGWATSYDFPTVLNGQVIKAELPSGTKANGQAFLFNMRREKFQDPRVREAIGLMFNFEWSNQTLFYGLYARINSVWDNSWLAAIGAPSPEEAVLLQPLVDEGLLPASILTDEALMAPTSGETQLDRANLRKATALLDDAGWAVGDDGIRRNAKAFIFVFVADQEAQFQELFAQLEGADQPFEGVRSSRGG
;
A
#
# COMPACT_ATOMS: atom_id res chain seq x y z
N PHE A 1 7.64 12.86 11.51
CA PHE A 1 8.92 12.60 12.19
C PHE A 1 9.87 13.79 11.96
N GLY A 2 9.90 14.75 12.87
CA GLY A 2 10.71 15.96 12.76
C GLY A 2 10.01 17.13 12.08
N GLU A 3 10.79 18.04 11.50
CA GLU A 3 10.29 19.18 10.75
C GLU A 3 9.86 18.76 9.34
N LEU A 4 8.86 19.45 8.78
CA LEU A 4 8.38 19.18 7.42
C LEU A 4 9.48 19.54 6.41
N LYS A 5 9.63 18.70 5.37
CA LYS A 5 10.55 18.96 4.26
C LYS A 5 10.20 20.23 3.50
N TYR A 6 8.92 20.44 3.24
CA TYR A 6 8.44 21.61 2.49
C TYR A 6 8.01 22.72 3.46
N PRO A 7 8.64 23.90 3.42
CA PRO A 7 8.26 25.05 4.22
C PRO A 7 6.90 25.61 3.77
N ALA A 8 6.30 26.48 4.60
CA ALA A 8 4.96 27.00 4.34
C ALA A 8 4.83 27.80 3.01
N ASP A 9 5.93 28.29 2.48
CA ASP A 9 6.00 29.09 1.25
C ASP A 9 6.58 28.33 0.05
N PHE A 10 6.62 26.98 0.09
CA PHE A 10 7.06 26.19 -1.05
C PHE A 10 6.19 26.46 -2.28
N THR A 11 6.80 26.41 -3.46
CA THR A 11 6.15 26.74 -4.72
C THR A 11 5.74 25.53 -5.57
N HIS A 12 6.39 24.41 -5.37
CA HIS A 12 6.11 23.10 -5.97
C HIS A 12 6.87 22.02 -5.20
N LEU A 13 6.53 20.76 -5.42
CA LEU A 13 7.27 19.62 -4.87
C LEU A 13 8.57 19.39 -5.65
N ASP A 14 9.63 18.93 -5.00
CA ASP A 14 10.97 18.79 -5.61
C ASP A 14 11.02 17.77 -6.75
N TYR A 15 10.16 16.76 -6.70
CA TYR A 15 10.13 15.65 -7.67
C TYR A 15 9.24 15.90 -8.89
N VAL A 16 8.64 17.08 -9.01
CA VAL A 16 7.81 17.44 -10.17
C VAL A 16 8.53 18.42 -11.09
N ASN A 17 8.15 18.43 -12.35
CA ASN A 17 8.47 19.52 -13.27
C ASN A 17 7.33 20.54 -13.21
N PRO A 18 7.51 21.74 -12.62
CA PRO A 18 6.44 22.74 -12.51
C PRO A 18 5.99 23.27 -13.86
N ASP A 19 6.83 23.17 -14.90
CA ASP A 19 6.58 23.60 -16.27
C ASP A 19 6.16 22.44 -17.17
N ALA A 20 5.78 21.29 -16.61
CA ALA A 20 5.32 20.14 -17.37
C ALA A 20 4.12 20.52 -18.26
N PRO A 21 4.15 20.19 -19.56
CA PRO A 21 3.05 20.52 -20.46
C PRO A 21 1.76 19.80 -20.05
N LYS A 22 0.67 20.52 -20.14
CA LYS A 22 -0.68 19.95 -19.96
C LYS A 22 -1.21 19.50 -21.32
N GLY A 23 -1.84 18.32 -21.35
CA GLY A 23 -2.47 17.82 -22.57
C GLY A 23 -2.24 16.35 -22.85
N GLY A 24 -2.88 15.85 -23.90
CA GLY A 24 -2.71 14.49 -24.37
C GLY A 24 -3.37 13.41 -23.53
N GLU A 25 -3.06 12.17 -23.87
CA GLU A 25 -3.60 10.98 -23.21
C GLU A 25 -2.48 10.11 -22.65
N ILE A 26 -2.68 9.57 -21.46
CA ILE A 26 -2.00 8.37 -20.99
C ILE A 26 -3.00 7.22 -20.95
N SER A 27 -2.62 6.05 -21.48
CA SER A 27 -3.44 4.86 -21.41
C SER A 27 -2.69 3.69 -20.78
N GLN A 28 -3.39 2.95 -19.93
CA GLN A 28 -2.86 1.83 -19.16
C GLN A 28 -3.79 0.62 -19.30
N TRP A 29 -3.35 -0.52 -18.85
CA TRP A 29 -4.16 -1.72 -18.77
C TRP A 29 -4.56 -2.07 -17.34
N ALA A 30 -5.64 -2.82 -17.21
CA ALA A 30 -6.03 -3.44 -15.94
C ALA A 30 -6.47 -4.90 -16.18
N PRO A 31 -6.29 -5.81 -15.21
CA PRO A 31 -6.67 -7.20 -15.35
C PRO A 31 -8.17 -7.43 -15.07
N GLY A 32 -8.76 -8.38 -15.81
CA GLY A 32 -10.15 -8.83 -15.61
C GLY A 32 -11.19 -7.80 -16.05
N GLY A 33 -11.98 -7.29 -15.14
CA GLY A 33 -13.06 -6.33 -15.43
C GLY A 33 -13.49 -5.58 -14.16
N PHE A 34 -14.52 -4.75 -14.27
CA PHE A 34 -15.14 -4.01 -13.17
C PHE A 34 -16.65 -3.98 -13.35
N ASP A 35 -17.38 -3.79 -12.26
CA ASP A 35 -18.84 -3.64 -12.22
C ASP A 35 -19.29 -2.58 -11.17
N SER A 36 -18.34 -1.80 -10.67
CA SER A 36 -18.59 -0.72 -9.72
C SER A 36 -17.61 0.43 -9.93
N MET A 37 -18.05 1.66 -9.61
CA MET A 37 -17.19 2.84 -9.44
C MET A 37 -17.08 3.26 -7.97
N ASN A 38 -17.63 2.45 -7.04
CA ASN A 38 -17.48 2.68 -5.61
C ASN A 38 -16.25 1.90 -5.09
N PRO A 39 -15.13 2.58 -4.76
CA PRO A 39 -13.93 1.92 -4.24
C PRO A 39 -14.02 1.56 -2.75
N TYR A 40 -15.07 1.97 -2.06
CA TYR A 40 -15.23 1.84 -0.60
C TYR A 40 -16.20 0.74 -0.18
N SER A 41 -16.69 -0.06 -1.12
CA SER A 41 -17.57 -1.19 -0.86
C SER A 41 -16.84 -2.53 -1.08
N VAL A 42 -17.19 -3.55 -0.30
CA VAL A 42 -16.80 -4.94 -0.55
C VAL A 42 -17.68 -5.61 -1.61
N LYS A 43 -18.78 -4.97 -2.02
CA LYS A 43 -19.69 -5.45 -3.05
C LYS A 43 -19.25 -4.96 -4.42
N GLY A 44 -19.20 -5.85 -5.37
CA GLY A 44 -18.72 -5.56 -6.71
C GLY A 44 -17.20 -5.46 -6.80
N ARG A 45 -16.73 -5.16 -7.99
CA ARG A 45 -15.31 -4.92 -8.30
C ARG A 45 -15.14 -3.50 -8.80
N ALA A 46 -14.51 -2.68 -7.99
CA ALA A 46 -14.27 -1.29 -8.33
C ALA A 46 -13.36 -1.12 -9.56
N GLY A 47 -13.70 -0.17 -10.40
CA GLY A 47 -12.87 0.18 -11.56
C GLY A 47 -11.52 0.75 -11.14
N SER A 48 -10.49 0.49 -11.93
CA SER A 48 -9.15 1.05 -11.71
C SER A 48 -9.23 2.57 -11.66
N LEU A 49 -8.50 3.16 -10.71
CA LEU A 49 -8.51 4.60 -10.44
C LEU A 49 -9.89 5.17 -10.07
N SER A 50 -10.86 4.36 -9.63
CA SER A 50 -12.18 4.85 -9.21
C SER A 50 -12.12 5.87 -8.05
N SER A 51 -11.00 5.94 -7.32
CA SER A 51 -10.76 6.94 -6.28
C SER A 51 -10.09 8.24 -6.77
N ILE A 52 -9.71 8.36 -8.05
CA ILE A 52 -8.93 9.50 -8.57
C ILE A 52 -9.63 10.85 -8.45
N GLY A 53 -10.96 10.83 -8.35
CA GLY A 53 -11.78 12.03 -8.20
C GLY A 53 -11.94 12.51 -6.75
N TYR A 54 -11.39 11.80 -5.75
CA TYR A 54 -11.60 12.14 -4.34
C TYR A 54 -10.33 12.70 -3.72
N GLU A 55 -10.46 13.85 -3.10
CA GLU A 55 -9.38 14.47 -2.33
C GLU A 55 -9.66 14.37 -0.84
N THR A 56 -8.61 14.58 -0.08
CA THR A 56 -8.59 14.50 1.38
C THR A 56 -8.28 15.86 1.97
N ILE A 57 -8.57 16.08 3.23
CA ILE A 57 -8.22 17.34 3.91
C ILE A 57 -6.71 17.53 3.94
N LEU A 58 -5.97 16.45 4.28
CA LEU A 58 -4.52 16.38 4.26
C LEU A 58 -4.07 15.37 3.20
N THR A 59 -2.94 15.61 2.57
CA THR A 59 -2.32 14.69 1.61
C THR A 59 -0.86 14.46 1.94
N GLY A 60 -0.35 13.26 1.66
CA GLY A 60 1.07 12.93 1.71
C GLY A 60 1.82 13.38 0.47
N VAL A 61 3.14 13.37 0.55
CA VAL A 61 4.04 13.59 -0.58
C VAL A 61 4.95 12.38 -0.81
N ALA A 62 5.43 12.18 -2.03
CA ALA A 62 6.12 10.94 -2.39
C ALA A 62 7.55 10.84 -1.84
N ASP A 63 8.14 11.93 -1.42
CA ASP A 63 9.54 12.05 -0.98
C ASP A 63 9.71 12.39 0.49
N GLU A 64 8.63 12.27 1.29
CA GLU A 64 8.65 12.45 2.74
C GLU A 64 7.71 11.47 3.43
N ILE A 65 8.28 10.57 4.23
CA ILE A 65 7.53 9.51 4.90
C ILE A 65 6.94 10.02 6.22
N GLY A 66 5.65 9.76 6.43
CA GLY A 66 4.97 10.06 7.70
C GLY A 66 4.61 11.52 7.90
N SER A 67 4.69 12.34 6.85
CA SER A 67 4.25 13.74 6.83
C SER A 67 2.94 13.90 6.07
N ALA A 68 2.18 14.92 6.43
CA ALA A 68 0.95 15.27 5.74
C ALA A 68 0.85 16.81 5.59
N TYR A 69 0.37 17.24 4.45
CA TYR A 69 0.24 18.64 4.06
C TYR A 69 -1.22 18.99 3.80
N CYS A 70 -1.61 20.23 4.10
CA CYS A 70 -2.94 20.71 3.80
C CYS A 70 -3.21 20.72 2.28
N LEU A 71 -4.26 20.01 1.86
CA LEU A 71 -4.82 20.06 0.51
C LEU A 71 -6.15 20.82 0.52
N ILE A 72 -7.24 20.21 1.00
CA ILE A 72 -8.54 20.91 1.16
C ILE A 72 -8.45 21.94 2.31
N CYS A 73 -7.63 21.73 3.35
CA CYS A 73 -7.36 22.75 4.35
C CYS A 73 -6.35 23.81 3.88
N SER A 74 -6.38 24.98 4.50
CA SER A 74 -5.33 25.99 4.42
C SER A 74 -4.37 25.87 5.62
N THR A 75 -4.93 25.59 6.80
CA THR A 75 -4.19 25.38 8.04
C THR A 75 -4.87 24.34 8.91
N MET A 76 -4.15 23.81 9.87
CA MET A 76 -4.70 23.02 10.97
C MET A 76 -4.15 23.49 12.31
N GLU A 77 -4.94 23.26 13.36
CA GLU A 77 -4.63 23.63 14.74
C GLU A 77 -4.82 22.42 15.64
N TYR A 78 -3.90 22.17 16.54
CA TYR A 78 -4.00 21.10 17.53
C TYR A 78 -3.17 21.42 18.77
N PRO A 79 -3.55 20.95 19.96
CA PRO A 79 -2.75 21.10 21.18
C PRO A 79 -1.54 20.16 21.17
N GLU A 80 -0.62 20.35 22.11
CA GLU A 80 0.58 19.53 22.25
C GLU A 80 0.26 18.04 22.42
N ASP A 81 -0.78 17.72 23.20
CA ASP A 81 -1.26 16.37 23.45
C ASP A 81 -2.12 15.81 22.30
N ARG A 82 -2.39 16.63 21.26
CA ARG A 82 -3.24 16.26 20.10
C ARG A 82 -4.59 15.65 20.49
N ALA A 83 -5.17 16.09 21.60
CA ALA A 83 -6.49 15.64 22.02
C ALA A 83 -7.62 16.03 21.06
N TRP A 84 -7.37 16.98 20.18
CA TRP A 84 -8.26 17.44 19.12
C TRP A 84 -7.47 18.03 17.96
N VAL A 85 -8.13 18.14 16.80
CA VAL A 85 -7.63 18.91 15.64
C VAL A 85 -8.75 19.75 15.06
N ILE A 86 -8.43 20.97 14.64
CA ILE A 86 -9.29 21.86 13.86
C ILE A 86 -8.64 22.03 12.50
N PHE A 87 -9.41 21.78 11.44
CA PHE A 87 -9.02 22.07 10.06
C PHE A 87 -9.73 23.32 9.58
N ASN A 88 -8.98 24.30 9.12
CA ASN A 88 -9.51 25.48 8.43
C ASN A 88 -9.53 25.19 6.94
N LEU A 89 -10.70 24.91 6.40
CA LEU A 89 -10.88 24.54 5.00
C LEU A 89 -10.70 25.76 4.09
N ARG A 90 -10.19 25.53 2.90
CA ARG A 90 -10.07 26.58 1.87
C ARG A 90 -11.46 26.98 1.37
N PRO A 91 -11.83 28.27 1.44
CA PRO A 91 -13.14 28.70 0.96
C PRO A 91 -13.31 28.57 -0.56
N GLU A 92 -12.20 28.47 -1.32
CA GLU A 92 -12.18 28.21 -2.75
C GLU A 92 -12.35 26.72 -3.12
N ALA A 93 -12.29 25.80 -2.13
CA ALA A 93 -12.45 24.37 -2.41
C ALA A 93 -13.84 24.06 -2.99
N LYS A 94 -13.85 23.31 -4.08
CA LYS A 94 -15.07 22.97 -4.82
C LYS A 94 -15.08 21.52 -5.25
N PHE A 95 -16.25 20.96 -5.32
CA PHE A 95 -16.46 19.71 -6.02
C PHE A 95 -16.31 19.89 -7.54
N ALA A 96 -16.19 18.77 -8.25
CA ALA A 96 -15.95 18.79 -9.70
C ALA A 96 -17.11 19.39 -10.52
N ASP A 97 -18.30 19.53 -9.96
CA ASP A 97 -19.46 20.21 -10.55
C ASP A 97 -19.47 21.73 -10.28
N GLY A 98 -18.48 22.25 -9.56
CA GLY A 98 -18.35 23.65 -9.17
C GLY A 98 -19.07 24.03 -7.89
N SER A 99 -19.81 23.12 -7.24
CA SER A 99 -20.43 23.37 -5.93
C SER A 99 -19.38 23.50 -4.83
N ALA A 100 -19.65 24.31 -3.82
CA ALA A 100 -18.72 24.55 -2.72
C ALA A 100 -18.55 23.30 -1.85
N LEU A 101 -17.32 22.99 -1.47
CA LEU A 101 -16.99 21.98 -0.48
C LEU A 101 -16.93 22.66 0.89
N THR A 102 -17.68 22.14 1.86
CA THR A 102 -17.83 22.75 3.17
C THR A 102 -17.60 21.76 4.31
N SER A 103 -17.55 22.27 5.53
CA SER A 103 -17.49 21.45 6.74
C SER A 103 -18.68 20.48 6.86
N ALA A 104 -19.84 20.82 6.29
CA ALA A 104 -20.99 19.93 6.28
C ALA A 104 -20.74 18.66 5.47
N ASP A 105 -19.99 18.75 4.35
CA ASP A 105 -19.59 17.60 3.55
C ASP A 105 -18.55 16.75 4.27
N VAL A 106 -17.62 17.38 5.00
CA VAL A 106 -16.62 16.66 5.81
C VAL A 106 -17.32 15.85 6.92
N ILE A 107 -18.23 16.47 7.68
CA ILE A 107 -18.98 15.78 8.74
C ILE A 107 -19.83 14.66 8.15
N PHE A 108 -20.58 14.95 7.09
CA PHE A 108 -21.38 13.94 6.39
C PHE A 108 -20.54 12.75 5.93
N THR A 109 -19.38 13.02 5.34
CA THR A 109 -18.47 11.95 4.88
C THR A 109 -17.99 11.11 6.06
N TYR A 110 -17.51 11.74 7.14
CA TYR A 110 -17.06 11.04 8.33
C TYR A 110 -18.16 10.14 8.91
N GLU A 111 -19.37 10.66 9.13
CA GLU A 111 -20.52 9.92 9.65
C GLU A 111 -20.94 8.76 8.74
N THR A 112 -20.88 8.99 7.41
CA THR A 112 -21.19 7.95 6.42
C THR A 112 -20.16 6.83 6.46
N PHE A 113 -18.88 7.14 6.52
CA PHE A 113 -17.83 6.12 6.64
C PHE A 113 -17.87 5.41 7.99
N LEU A 114 -18.18 6.10 9.07
CA LEU A 114 -18.32 5.51 10.41
C LEU A 114 -19.49 4.53 10.49
N THR A 115 -20.57 4.76 9.75
CA THR A 115 -21.77 3.91 9.78
C THR A 115 -21.80 2.86 8.68
N LYS A 116 -21.29 3.18 7.49
CA LYS A 116 -21.39 2.38 6.26
C LYS A 116 -20.04 2.02 5.63
N GLY A 117 -18.94 2.53 6.14
CA GLY A 117 -17.60 2.23 5.61
C GLY A 117 -17.18 0.77 5.85
N LEU A 118 -16.02 0.40 5.34
CA LEU A 118 -15.40 -0.89 5.59
C LEU A 118 -15.24 -1.13 7.10
N THR A 119 -15.33 -2.38 7.53
CA THR A 119 -15.31 -2.76 8.95
C THR A 119 -14.09 -2.22 9.69
N ASP A 120 -12.91 -2.29 9.07
CA ASP A 120 -11.68 -1.78 9.69
C ASP A 120 -11.75 -0.28 9.95
N PHE A 121 -12.25 0.49 8.98
CA PHE A 121 -12.49 1.92 9.14
C PHE A 121 -13.47 2.20 10.30
N ARG A 122 -14.64 1.55 10.28
CA ARG A 122 -15.66 1.75 11.33
C ARG A 122 -15.12 1.46 12.72
N THR A 123 -14.41 0.33 12.88
CA THR A 123 -13.86 -0.08 14.17
C THR A 123 -12.81 0.90 14.67
N VAL A 124 -11.83 1.24 13.83
CA VAL A 124 -10.72 2.13 14.20
C VAL A 124 -11.24 3.52 14.58
N PHE A 125 -12.05 4.14 13.71
CA PHE A 125 -12.54 5.49 13.96
C PHE A 125 -13.54 5.57 15.12
N ALA A 126 -14.36 4.52 15.32
CA ALA A 126 -15.24 4.45 16.49
C ALA A 126 -14.48 4.33 17.81
N GLU A 127 -13.28 3.76 17.80
CA GLU A 127 -12.43 3.65 19.00
C GLU A 127 -11.58 4.90 19.25
N GLN A 128 -11.31 5.70 18.22
CA GLN A 128 -10.39 6.83 18.29
C GLN A 128 -11.08 8.19 18.42
N VAL A 129 -12.18 8.41 17.70
CA VAL A 129 -12.85 9.72 17.62
C VAL A 129 -14.02 9.79 18.60
N GLU A 130 -14.02 10.83 19.44
CA GLU A 130 -15.12 11.13 20.36
C GLU A 130 -16.21 11.94 19.69
N SER A 131 -15.84 12.99 18.94
CA SER A 131 -16.78 13.84 18.20
C SER A 131 -16.17 14.47 16.95
N ALA A 132 -17.02 14.78 15.99
CA ALA A 132 -16.70 15.59 14.81
C ALA A 132 -17.75 16.71 14.70
N GLU A 133 -17.31 17.98 14.62
CA GLU A 133 -18.16 19.16 14.73
C GLU A 133 -17.82 20.18 13.66
N ALA A 134 -18.82 20.73 12.98
CA ALA A 134 -18.68 21.90 12.12
C ALA A 134 -18.72 23.17 13.00
N LEU A 135 -17.62 23.90 13.10
CA LEU A 135 -17.54 25.15 13.84
C LEU A 135 -17.96 26.37 12.99
N GLY A 136 -18.10 26.19 11.70
CA GLY A 136 -18.48 27.16 10.70
C GLY A 136 -18.44 26.53 9.32
N PRO A 137 -18.80 27.21 8.23
CA PRO A 137 -18.86 26.61 6.90
C PRO A 137 -17.49 26.09 6.40
N ASN A 138 -16.40 26.69 6.87
CA ASN A 138 -15.04 26.33 6.45
C ASN A 138 -14.16 25.86 7.63
N GLN A 139 -14.76 25.39 8.72
CA GLN A 139 -14.01 24.95 9.87
C GLN A 139 -14.62 23.68 10.49
N VAL A 140 -13.82 22.66 10.65
CA VAL A 140 -14.23 21.38 11.24
C VAL A 140 -13.28 20.98 12.35
N LYS A 141 -13.84 20.47 13.45
CA LYS A 141 -13.10 19.98 14.61
C LYS A 141 -13.35 18.49 14.79
N PHE A 142 -12.29 17.73 15.01
CA PHE A 142 -12.33 16.38 15.52
C PHE A 142 -11.75 16.36 16.92
N THR A 143 -12.47 15.74 17.86
CA THR A 143 -12.01 15.51 19.24
C THR A 143 -11.76 14.01 19.40
N PHE A 144 -10.63 13.66 19.97
CA PHE A 144 -10.22 12.26 20.13
C PHE A 144 -10.54 11.74 21.53
N LYS A 145 -10.70 10.43 21.65
CA LYS A 145 -10.94 9.78 22.92
C LYS A 145 -9.73 9.88 23.83
N LYS A 146 -9.97 9.83 25.13
CA LYS A 146 -8.93 9.84 26.16
C LYS A 146 -8.23 8.49 26.26
N ASP A 147 -7.03 8.49 26.81
CA ASP A 147 -6.24 7.30 27.13
C ASP A 147 -5.87 6.42 25.91
N ILE A 148 -5.76 7.06 24.73
CA ILE A 148 -5.28 6.43 23.50
C ILE A 148 -4.09 7.23 22.91
N PRO A 149 -3.23 6.61 22.11
CA PRO A 149 -2.20 7.32 21.36
C PRO A 149 -2.82 8.30 20.36
N THR A 150 -2.47 9.59 20.48
CA THR A 150 -3.09 10.67 19.68
C THR A 150 -2.17 11.20 18.56
N ARG A 151 -0.90 10.77 18.54
CA ARG A 151 0.13 11.34 17.67
C ARG A 151 -0.28 11.41 16.18
N ASP A 152 -0.85 10.33 15.65
CA ASP A 152 -1.13 10.19 14.22
C ASP A 152 -2.60 10.52 13.87
N LEU A 153 -3.47 10.66 14.87
CA LEU A 153 -4.92 10.84 14.68
C LEU A 153 -5.30 12.07 13.84
N PRO A 154 -4.62 13.24 13.96
CA PRO A 154 -4.89 14.37 13.07
C PRO A 154 -4.67 14.02 11.58
N ALA A 155 -3.62 13.25 11.28
CA ALA A 155 -3.34 12.81 9.91
C ALA A 155 -4.34 11.76 9.43
N GLU A 156 -4.75 10.84 10.30
CA GLU A 156 -5.73 9.79 9.98
C GLU A 156 -7.10 10.39 9.62
N VAL A 157 -7.66 11.27 10.46
CA VAL A 157 -8.93 11.92 10.13
C VAL A 157 -8.83 12.89 8.95
N GLY A 158 -7.67 13.53 8.79
CA GLY A 158 -7.37 14.39 7.65
C GLY A 158 -7.20 13.63 6.31
N GLY A 159 -6.92 12.34 6.37
CA GLY A 159 -6.81 11.43 5.22
C GLY A 159 -8.15 10.89 4.70
N LEU A 160 -9.29 11.29 5.26
CA LEU A 160 -10.60 10.86 4.82
C LEU A 160 -10.94 11.48 3.45
N PRO A 161 -11.30 10.68 2.42
CA PRO A 161 -11.72 11.18 1.12
C PRO A 161 -13.09 11.85 1.21
N ILE A 162 -13.18 13.12 0.82
CA ILE A 162 -14.40 13.91 0.98
C ILE A 162 -15.32 13.73 -0.23
N ILE A 163 -16.60 13.43 0.03
CA ILE A 163 -17.65 13.27 -0.97
C ILE A 163 -18.79 14.27 -0.75
N SER A 164 -19.46 14.68 -1.83
CA SER A 164 -20.58 15.62 -1.76
C SER A 164 -21.81 15.00 -1.12
N LYS A 165 -22.24 15.57 0.00
CA LYS A 165 -23.51 15.23 0.65
C LYS A 165 -24.69 15.40 -0.30
N ALA A 166 -24.75 16.55 -0.98
CA ALA A 166 -25.88 16.89 -1.87
C ALA A 166 -26.04 15.89 -3.02
N GLN A 167 -24.94 15.49 -3.66
CA GLN A 167 -24.97 14.52 -4.74
C GLN A 167 -25.31 13.11 -4.22
N TYR A 168 -24.75 12.72 -3.08
CA TYR A 168 -25.02 11.43 -2.45
C TYR A 168 -26.51 11.25 -2.14
N GLU A 169 -27.14 12.25 -1.53
CA GLU A 169 -28.56 12.24 -1.19
C GLU A 169 -29.47 12.33 -2.45
N ALA A 170 -29.16 13.22 -3.39
CA ALA A 170 -29.94 13.40 -4.61
C ALA A 170 -29.97 12.14 -5.48
N ASN A 171 -28.85 11.43 -5.59
CA ASN A 171 -28.74 10.21 -6.39
C ASN A 171 -29.04 8.94 -5.58
N LYS A 172 -29.39 9.06 -4.30
CA LYS A 172 -29.68 7.94 -3.39
C LYS A 172 -28.56 6.90 -3.41
N LEU A 173 -27.31 7.38 -3.39
CA LEU A 173 -26.14 6.51 -3.36
C LEU A 173 -26.01 5.85 -1.99
N ASP A 174 -25.35 4.71 -1.98
CA ASP A 174 -25.03 3.99 -0.73
C ASP A 174 -23.58 3.52 -0.76
N LEU A 175 -22.84 3.87 0.30
CA LEU A 175 -21.42 3.52 0.41
C LEU A 175 -21.18 2.00 0.51
N GLU A 176 -22.17 1.23 1.02
CA GLU A 176 -22.08 -0.22 1.12
C GLU A 176 -22.40 -0.96 -0.19
N GLU A 177 -23.02 -0.29 -1.16
CA GLU A 177 -23.49 -0.93 -2.40
C GLU A 177 -22.52 -0.70 -3.57
N SER A 178 -22.50 -1.65 -4.50
CA SER A 178 -21.87 -1.43 -5.80
C SER A 178 -22.66 -0.40 -6.60
N SER A 179 -21.96 0.47 -7.31
CA SER A 179 -22.61 1.50 -8.15
C SER A 179 -21.70 1.85 -9.33
N MET A 180 -22.28 1.95 -10.52
CA MET A 180 -21.59 2.53 -11.68
C MET A 180 -21.58 4.06 -11.68
N THR A 181 -22.36 4.70 -10.80
CA THR A 181 -22.31 6.13 -10.59
C THR A 181 -21.27 6.44 -9.51
N PRO A 182 -20.18 7.16 -9.81
CA PRO A 182 -19.20 7.56 -8.81
C PRO A 182 -19.80 8.57 -7.84
N PHE A 183 -19.24 8.64 -6.65
CA PHE A 183 -19.48 9.79 -5.77
C PHE A 183 -18.87 11.06 -6.40
N LEU A 184 -19.44 12.21 -6.09
CA LEU A 184 -18.86 13.48 -6.51
C LEU A 184 -17.76 13.88 -5.53
N GLY A 185 -16.53 13.96 -6.03
CA GLY A 185 -15.35 14.45 -5.31
C GLY A 185 -14.86 15.78 -5.85
N SER A 186 -13.77 16.27 -5.28
CA SER A 186 -13.14 17.55 -5.59
C SER A 186 -11.91 17.45 -6.49
N GLY A 187 -11.51 16.24 -6.85
CA GLY A 187 -10.25 15.96 -7.52
C GLY A 187 -10.15 16.45 -8.96
N ALA A 188 -8.92 16.43 -9.47
CA ALA A 188 -8.57 16.96 -10.77
C ALA A 188 -9.12 16.15 -11.96
N TYR A 189 -9.56 14.91 -11.74
CA TYR A 189 -10.10 14.05 -12.79
C TYR A 189 -11.52 13.61 -12.47
N VAL A 190 -12.36 13.56 -13.51
CA VAL A 190 -13.74 13.09 -13.45
C VAL A 190 -13.93 11.91 -14.39
N LEU A 191 -14.80 10.99 -14.03
CA LEU A 191 -15.19 9.89 -14.90
C LEU A 191 -15.98 10.43 -16.10
N GLU A 192 -15.45 10.22 -17.30
CA GLU A 192 -16.12 10.59 -18.56
C GLU A 192 -16.88 9.40 -19.14
N LYS A 193 -16.27 8.21 -19.10
CA LYS A 193 -16.84 7.00 -19.70
C LYS A 193 -16.52 5.76 -18.88
N ALA A 194 -17.50 4.89 -18.70
CA ALA A 194 -17.34 3.58 -18.12
C ALA A 194 -18.08 2.54 -18.98
N GLU A 195 -17.36 1.72 -19.69
CA GLU A 195 -17.88 0.53 -20.37
C GLU A 195 -17.54 -0.68 -19.49
N ALA A 196 -18.57 -1.24 -18.84
CA ALA A 196 -18.40 -2.28 -17.84
C ALA A 196 -17.50 -3.43 -18.34
N GLY A 197 -16.46 -3.72 -17.58
CA GLY A 197 -15.51 -4.78 -17.89
C GLY A 197 -14.59 -4.54 -19.09
N GLN A 198 -14.62 -3.37 -19.72
CA GLN A 198 -13.84 -3.08 -20.94
C GLN A 198 -12.95 -1.86 -20.81
N THR A 199 -13.53 -0.65 -20.65
CA THR A 199 -12.79 0.59 -20.72
C THR A 199 -13.29 1.59 -19.69
N LEU A 200 -12.35 2.29 -19.04
CA LEU A 200 -12.61 3.49 -18.26
C LEU A 200 -11.88 4.68 -18.87
N VAL A 201 -12.53 5.84 -18.91
CA VAL A 201 -11.94 7.08 -19.34
C VAL A 201 -12.20 8.16 -18.30
N TYR A 202 -11.12 8.75 -17.82
CA TYR A 202 -11.15 9.90 -16.93
C TYR A 202 -10.67 11.11 -17.68
N ARG A 203 -11.38 12.22 -17.56
CA ARG A 203 -11.02 13.51 -18.13
C ARG A 203 -10.53 14.45 -17.05
N ARG A 204 -9.48 15.19 -17.31
CA ARG A 204 -9.04 16.29 -16.45
C ARG A 204 -10.11 17.37 -16.40
N ASN A 205 -10.50 17.78 -15.21
CA ASN A 205 -11.40 18.90 -14.98
C ASN A 205 -10.67 20.23 -15.30
N PRO A 206 -11.05 20.99 -16.34
CA PRO A 206 -10.41 22.26 -16.65
C PRO A 206 -10.64 23.33 -15.56
N ASP A 207 -11.72 23.19 -14.80
CA ASP A 207 -12.11 24.10 -13.70
C ASP A 207 -11.72 23.57 -12.32
N TYR A 208 -10.70 22.68 -12.28
CA TYR A 208 -10.23 22.14 -11.02
C TYR A 208 -9.75 23.24 -10.08
N TRP A 209 -10.39 23.32 -8.92
CA TRP A 209 -10.18 24.39 -7.94
C TRP A 209 -8.75 24.48 -7.39
N GLY A 210 -8.08 23.34 -7.28
CA GLY A 210 -6.76 23.21 -6.67
C GLY A 210 -5.59 23.24 -7.65
N GLN A 211 -5.80 23.57 -8.92
CA GLN A 211 -4.76 23.48 -9.98
C GLN A 211 -3.51 24.35 -9.71
N ASP A 212 -3.70 25.51 -9.06
CA ASP A 212 -2.63 26.47 -8.79
C ASP A 212 -2.00 26.31 -7.39
N LEU A 213 -2.47 25.35 -6.60
CA LEU A 213 -1.87 25.05 -5.31
C LEU A 213 -0.44 24.52 -5.48
N PRO A 214 0.53 24.98 -4.67
CA PRO A 214 1.93 24.52 -4.75
C PRO A 214 2.07 22.99 -4.74
N ILE A 215 1.23 22.29 -3.97
CA ILE A 215 1.24 20.82 -3.86
C ILE A 215 0.78 20.12 -5.14
N ASN A 216 0.00 20.79 -5.99
CA ASN A 216 -0.53 20.26 -7.24
C ASN A 216 0.21 20.76 -8.47
N LYS A 217 1.14 21.72 -8.32
CA LYS A 217 1.86 22.29 -9.45
C LYS A 217 2.77 21.24 -10.08
N GLY A 218 2.73 21.13 -11.40
CA GLY A 218 3.48 20.10 -12.15
C GLY A 218 2.84 18.70 -12.14
N THR A 219 1.67 18.53 -11.52
CA THR A 219 0.89 17.29 -11.52
C THR A 219 -0.34 17.36 -12.43
N ASN A 220 -1.09 16.27 -12.56
CA ASN A 220 -2.34 16.23 -13.36
C ASN A 220 -2.13 16.73 -14.81
N ASN A 221 -1.08 16.23 -15.49
CA ASN A 221 -0.63 16.79 -16.76
C ASN A 221 -1.42 16.31 -17.97
N PHE A 222 -1.99 15.09 -17.93
CA PHE A 222 -2.73 14.54 -19.06
C PHE A 222 -4.18 15.04 -19.08
N ASP A 223 -4.73 15.31 -20.28
CA ASP A 223 -6.15 15.63 -20.44
C ASP A 223 -7.03 14.40 -20.21
N THR A 224 -6.51 13.23 -20.62
CA THR A 224 -7.26 11.97 -20.57
C THR A 224 -6.40 10.87 -19.95
N ILE A 225 -7.00 10.11 -19.05
CA ILE A 225 -6.46 8.84 -18.55
C ILE A 225 -7.42 7.75 -19.00
N ARG A 226 -6.94 6.80 -19.80
CA ARG A 226 -7.73 5.68 -20.31
C ARG A 226 -7.21 4.35 -19.78
N ILE A 227 -8.11 3.52 -19.28
CA ILE A 227 -7.79 2.19 -18.76
C ILE A 227 -8.49 1.15 -19.64
N GLU A 228 -7.70 0.24 -20.22
CA GLU A 228 -8.19 -0.87 -21.02
C GLU A 228 -8.10 -2.18 -20.23
N TYR A 229 -9.20 -2.92 -20.18
CA TYR A 229 -9.27 -4.16 -19.41
C TYR A 229 -8.99 -5.37 -20.31
N PHE A 230 -8.15 -6.28 -19.81
CA PHE A 230 -7.82 -7.53 -20.47
C PHE A 230 -8.00 -8.70 -19.52
N ALA A 231 -8.34 -9.86 -20.07
CA ALA A 231 -8.55 -11.08 -19.28
C ALA A 231 -7.29 -11.49 -18.50
N ASP A 232 -6.11 -11.31 -19.11
CA ASP A 232 -4.82 -11.66 -18.53
C ASP A 232 -3.69 -10.77 -19.03
N SER A 233 -2.53 -10.91 -18.41
CA SER A 233 -1.33 -10.11 -18.72
C SER A 233 -0.73 -10.42 -20.09
N THR A 234 -0.96 -11.62 -20.65
CA THR A 234 -0.46 -12.01 -21.98
C THR A 234 -1.23 -11.26 -23.06
N ALA A 235 -2.57 -11.29 -22.99
CA ALA A 235 -3.42 -10.50 -23.90
C ALA A 235 -3.11 -9.02 -23.81
N ALA A 236 -2.93 -8.49 -22.59
CA ALA A 236 -2.54 -7.11 -22.38
C ALA A 236 -1.16 -6.78 -22.99
N PHE A 237 -0.19 -7.70 -22.90
CA PHE A 237 1.13 -7.48 -23.47
C PHE A 237 1.10 -7.45 -25.01
N GLU A 238 0.34 -8.33 -25.65
CA GLU A 238 0.14 -8.29 -27.09
C GLU A 238 -0.55 -7.00 -27.55
N ALA A 239 -1.53 -6.51 -26.80
CA ALA A 239 -2.19 -5.23 -27.04
C ALA A 239 -1.21 -4.04 -26.87
N PHE A 240 -0.29 -4.10 -25.91
CA PHE A 240 0.78 -3.11 -25.75
C PHE A 240 1.70 -3.06 -26.98
N LYS A 241 2.14 -4.22 -27.45
CA LYS A 241 2.95 -4.32 -28.68
C LYS A 241 2.23 -3.76 -29.92
N ALA A 242 0.90 -3.90 -29.95
CA ALA A 242 0.04 -3.35 -31.00
C ALA A 242 -0.25 -1.85 -30.83
N GLY A 243 0.18 -1.22 -29.73
CA GLY A 243 -0.05 0.20 -29.45
C GLY A 243 -1.47 0.53 -28.97
N THR A 244 -2.22 -0.45 -28.47
CA THR A 244 -3.59 -0.24 -27.95
C THR A 244 -3.59 0.66 -26.72
N TYR A 245 -2.53 0.61 -25.91
CA TYR A 245 -2.30 1.53 -24.80
C TYR A 245 -0.83 1.92 -24.70
N THR A 246 -0.53 3.04 -24.03
CA THR A 246 0.74 3.76 -24.16
C THR A 246 1.70 3.59 -23.01
N PHE A 247 1.21 3.20 -21.81
CA PHE A 247 2.05 3.05 -20.63
C PHE A 247 1.83 1.67 -20.00
N ARG A 248 2.91 0.95 -19.76
CA ARG A 248 2.89 -0.34 -19.08
C ARG A 248 3.88 -0.37 -17.93
N ASN A 249 3.40 -0.60 -16.74
CA ASN A 249 4.21 -1.02 -15.61
C ASN A 249 4.41 -2.54 -15.69
N GLU A 250 5.67 -3.01 -15.81
CA GLU A 250 5.97 -4.43 -15.91
C GLU A 250 6.29 -5.00 -14.54
N ASN A 251 5.46 -5.92 -14.07
CA ASN A 251 5.58 -6.56 -12.78
C ASN A 251 6.26 -7.93 -12.83
N SER A 252 6.60 -8.44 -14.03
CA SER A 252 7.28 -9.71 -14.23
C SER A 252 8.76 -9.49 -14.51
N SER A 253 9.63 -9.95 -13.61
CA SER A 253 11.08 -9.94 -13.84
C SER A 253 11.48 -10.68 -15.11
N LYS A 254 10.85 -11.83 -15.38
CA LYS A 254 11.05 -12.58 -16.64
C LYS A 254 10.58 -11.76 -17.85
N GLY A 255 9.38 -11.19 -17.78
CA GLY A 255 8.85 -10.31 -18.83
C GLY A 255 9.80 -9.16 -19.12
N TRP A 256 10.22 -8.43 -18.07
CA TRP A 256 11.17 -7.34 -18.17
C TRP A 256 12.49 -7.75 -18.82
N ALA A 257 13.06 -8.88 -18.39
CA ALA A 257 14.37 -9.34 -18.86
C ALA A 257 14.33 -9.87 -20.31
N THR A 258 13.23 -10.50 -20.74
CA THR A 258 13.25 -11.34 -21.96
C THR A 258 12.24 -10.96 -23.04
N SER A 259 11.27 -10.07 -22.78
CA SER A 259 10.16 -9.87 -23.72
C SER A 259 10.13 -8.51 -24.41
N TYR A 260 11.02 -7.59 -24.04
CA TYR A 260 11.07 -6.21 -24.60
C TYR A 260 12.12 -6.08 -25.70
N ASP A 261 12.07 -6.97 -26.69
CA ASP A 261 12.94 -7.00 -27.87
C ASP A 261 12.16 -6.85 -29.21
N PHE A 262 10.88 -6.45 -29.12
CA PHE A 262 10.02 -6.28 -30.28
C PHE A 262 10.33 -4.97 -31.07
N PRO A 263 9.91 -4.90 -32.35
CA PRO A 263 10.37 -3.85 -33.27
C PRO A 263 10.22 -2.41 -32.77
N THR A 264 9.12 -2.09 -32.06
CA THR A 264 8.89 -0.71 -31.58
C THR A 264 9.78 -0.32 -30.40
N VAL A 265 10.29 -1.28 -29.63
CA VAL A 265 11.35 -1.05 -28.63
C VAL A 265 12.69 -0.84 -29.34
N LEU A 266 13.02 -1.70 -30.29
CA LEU A 266 14.31 -1.65 -30.99
C LEU A 266 14.49 -0.38 -31.80
N ASN A 267 13.41 0.20 -32.34
CA ASN A 267 13.44 1.46 -33.10
C ASN A 267 13.20 2.71 -32.22
N GLY A 268 13.06 2.56 -30.90
CA GLY A 268 12.92 3.67 -29.96
C GLY A 268 11.53 4.32 -29.90
N GLN A 269 10.50 3.73 -30.53
CA GLN A 269 9.10 4.18 -30.37
C GLN A 269 8.52 3.81 -29.00
N VAL A 270 8.98 2.69 -28.43
CA VAL A 270 8.70 2.29 -27.05
C VAL A 270 9.99 2.42 -26.25
N ILE A 271 9.93 3.19 -25.16
CA ILE A 271 11.06 3.42 -24.27
C ILE A 271 10.91 2.47 -23.07
N LYS A 272 11.92 1.60 -22.88
CA LYS A 272 12.06 0.78 -21.69
C LYS A 272 12.93 1.54 -20.69
N ALA A 273 12.39 1.86 -19.52
CA ALA A 273 13.09 2.63 -18.49
C ALA A 273 12.82 2.11 -17.10
N GLU A 274 13.85 2.15 -16.24
CA GLU A 274 13.70 1.97 -14.81
C GLU A 274 13.51 3.34 -14.18
N LEU A 275 12.41 3.50 -13.45
CA LEU A 275 12.07 4.74 -12.78
C LEU A 275 12.38 4.60 -11.29
N PRO A 276 13.25 5.45 -10.71
CA PRO A 276 13.57 5.38 -9.31
C PRO A 276 12.33 5.70 -8.45
N SER A 277 12.14 4.96 -7.38
CA SER A 277 11.09 5.21 -6.39
C SER A 277 11.72 5.74 -5.10
N GLY A 278 11.24 6.88 -4.61
CA GLY A 278 11.60 7.44 -3.31
C GLY A 278 10.74 6.95 -2.15
N THR A 279 9.76 6.08 -2.41
CA THR A 279 8.91 5.52 -1.36
C THR A 279 9.57 4.33 -0.68
N LYS A 280 9.13 4.01 0.54
CA LYS A 280 9.58 2.77 1.21
C LYS A 280 9.30 1.56 0.31
N ALA A 281 10.16 0.55 0.39
CA ALA A 281 10.03 -0.64 -0.43
C ALA A 281 8.73 -1.41 -0.13
N ASN A 282 8.05 -1.84 -1.19
CA ASN A 282 6.94 -2.78 -1.08
C ASN A 282 7.47 -4.20 -1.06
N GLY A 283 7.50 -4.81 0.14
CA GLY A 283 7.94 -6.18 0.32
C GLY A 283 6.87 -7.20 -0.07
N GLN A 284 7.30 -8.28 -0.73
CA GLN A 284 6.51 -9.50 -0.81
C GLN A 284 7.04 -10.49 0.22
N ALA A 285 6.15 -11.06 1.03
CA ALA A 285 6.52 -11.99 2.09
C ALA A 285 5.42 -13.04 2.32
N PHE A 286 5.83 -14.20 2.83
CA PHE A 286 4.92 -15.17 3.41
C PHE A 286 4.73 -14.86 4.88
N LEU A 287 3.49 -14.54 5.28
CA LEU A 287 3.15 -14.21 6.66
C LEU A 287 2.70 -15.48 7.39
N PHE A 288 3.41 -15.82 8.46
CA PHE A 288 3.00 -16.93 9.32
C PHE A 288 1.79 -16.55 10.18
N ASN A 289 0.73 -17.33 10.12
CA ASN A 289 -0.41 -17.16 11.03
C ASN A 289 -0.02 -17.64 12.44
N MET A 290 0.48 -16.72 13.26
CA MET A 290 0.93 -17.03 14.63
C MET A 290 -0.19 -17.43 15.61
N ARG A 291 -1.46 -17.30 15.22
CA ARG A 291 -2.58 -17.92 15.96
C ARG A 291 -2.56 -19.45 15.88
N ARG A 292 -1.87 -20.01 14.85
CA ARG A 292 -1.65 -21.44 14.75
C ARG A 292 -0.45 -21.84 15.60
N GLU A 293 -0.66 -22.80 16.51
CA GLU A 293 0.34 -23.23 17.49
C GLU A 293 1.69 -23.62 16.86
N LYS A 294 1.67 -24.31 15.71
CA LYS A 294 2.90 -24.72 14.99
C LYS A 294 3.81 -23.57 14.55
N PHE A 295 3.28 -22.34 14.46
CA PHE A 295 4.04 -21.14 14.08
C PHE A 295 4.33 -20.20 15.25
N GLN A 296 3.93 -20.55 16.49
CA GLN A 296 4.20 -19.70 17.65
C GLN A 296 5.67 -19.73 18.06
N ASP A 297 6.34 -20.86 17.89
CA ASP A 297 7.76 -21.00 18.18
C ASP A 297 8.59 -20.25 17.10
N PRO A 298 9.41 -19.24 17.49
CA PRO A 298 10.25 -18.49 16.55
C PRO A 298 11.27 -19.36 15.84
N ARG A 299 11.77 -20.45 16.47
CA ARG A 299 12.72 -21.38 15.87
C ARG A 299 12.13 -22.10 14.67
N VAL A 300 10.84 -22.41 14.69
CA VAL A 300 10.14 -23.02 13.56
C VAL A 300 10.04 -22.01 12.39
N ARG A 301 9.71 -20.75 12.68
CA ARG A 301 9.65 -19.72 11.64
C ARG A 301 11.02 -19.43 11.02
N GLU A 302 12.06 -19.36 11.86
CA GLU A 302 13.45 -19.19 11.39
C GLU A 302 13.89 -20.37 10.51
N ALA A 303 13.60 -21.60 10.93
CA ALA A 303 13.93 -22.79 10.15
C ALA A 303 13.29 -22.77 8.76
N ILE A 304 12.03 -22.35 8.65
CA ILE A 304 11.34 -22.22 7.34
C ILE A 304 11.99 -21.10 6.51
N GLY A 305 12.31 -19.96 7.13
CA GLY A 305 12.98 -18.85 6.46
C GLY A 305 14.34 -19.22 5.86
N LEU A 306 15.11 -20.07 6.57
CA LEU A 306 16.41 -20.58 6.12
C LEU A 306 16.30 -21.51 4.89
N MET A 307 15.14 -22.11 4.64
CA MET A 307 14.91 -22.97 3.48
C MET A 307 14.64 -22.19 2.17
N PHE A 308 14.36 -20.90 2.25
CA PHE A 308 14.19 -20.06 1.07
C PHE A 308 15.55 -19.52 0.60
N ASN A 309 16.08 -20.09 -0.48
CA ASN A 309 17.30 -19.58 -1.10
C ASN A 309 16.98 -18.41 -2.05
N PHE A 310 17.02 -17.19 -1.50
CA PHE A 310 16.76 -15.99 -2.26
C PHE A 310 17.84 -15.73 -3.32
N GLU A 311 19.11 -15.88 -2.98
CA GLU A 311 20.24 -15.56 -3.86
C GLU A 311 20.20 -16.39 -5.14
N TRP A 312 20.03 -17.70 -5.01
CA TRP A 312 19.88 -18.59 -6.17
C TRP A 312 18.59 -18.25 -6.97
N SER A 313 17.48 -18.07 -6.29
CA SER A 313 16.20 -17.73 -6.94
C SER A 313 16.28 -16.39 -7.68
N ASN A 314 16.96 -15.40 -7.08
CA ASN A 314 17.14 -14.10 -7.72
C ASN A 314 17.96 -14.21 -9.00
N GLN A 315 19.05 -14.95 -8.97
CA GLN A 315 19.92 -15.13 -10.16
C GLN A 315 19.25 -15.98 -11.25
N THR A 316 18.57 -17.06 -10.89
CA THR A 316 18.07 -18.04 -11.87
C THR A 316 16.64 -17.78 -12.34
N LEU A 317 15.76 -17.31 -11.44
CA LEU A 317 14.32 -17.13 -11.73
C LEU A 317 13.95 -15.65 -11.91
N PHE A 318 14.62 -14.74 -11.20
CA PHE A 318 14.26 -13.32 -11.19
C PHE A 318 15.27 -12.43 -11.92
N TYR A 319 16.24 -13.04 -12.62
CA TYR A 319 17.20 -12.34 -13.48
C TYR A 319 18.06 -11.31 -12.74
N GLY A 320 18.28 -11.50 -11.44
CA GLY A 320 19.05 -10.58 -10.59
C GLY A 320 18.34 -9.25 -10.30
N LEU A 321 17.05 -9.12 -10.57
CA LEU A 321 16.31 -7.84 -10.54
C LEU A 321 15.74 -7.50 -9.17
N TYR A 322 15.76 -8.41 -8.21
CA TYR A 322 15.17 -8.16 -6.89
C TYR A 322 16.23 -7.95 -5.81
N ALA A 323 15.87 -7.24 -4.77
CA ALA A 323 16.64 -7.11 -3.55
C ALA A 323 15.91 -7.77 -2.38
N ARG A 324 16.67 -8.34 -1.43
CA ARG A 324 16.12 -8.85 -0.17
C ARG A 324 15.65 -7.69 0.69
N ILE A 325 14.46 -7.80 1.26
CA ILE A 325 13.93 -6.83 2.22
C ILE A 325 14.29 -7.28 3.62
N ASN A 326 14.94 -6.41 4.39
CA ASN A 326 15.39 -6.64 5.75
C ASN A 326 14.58 -5.87 6.79
N SER A 327 13.91 -4.82 6.36
CA SER A 327 13.09 -3.96 7.22
C SER A 327 11.78 -3.59 6.53
N VAL A 328 10.73 -3.38 7.31
CA VAL A 328 9.47 -2.78 6.81
C VAL A 328 9.67 -1.32 6.33
N TRP A 329 10.82 -0.75 6.63
CA TRP A 329 11.22 0.61 6.27
C TRP A 329 12.30 0.66 5.18
N ASP A 330 12.63 -0.49 4.55
CA ASP A 330 13.63 -0.52 3.47
C ASP A 330 13.33 0.53 2.39
N ASN A 331 14.39 1.03 1.76
CA ASN A 331 14.37 2.19 0.87
C ASN A 331 13.98 3.50 1.58
N SER A 332 14.19 3.58 2.89
CA SER A 332 14.02 4.82 3.65
C SER A 332 15.10 4.96 4.73
N TRP A 333 15.26 6.19 5.22
CA TRP A 333 16.17 6.48 6.32
C TRP A 333 15.75 5.88 7.68
N LEU A 334 14.52 5.36 7.77
CA LEU A 334 14.00 4.66 8.95
C LEU A 334 14.42 3.19 9.01
N ALA A 335 15.04 2.65 7.96
CA ALA A 335 15.53 1.27 7.96
C ALA A 335 16.67 1.11 8.95
N ALA A 336 16.53 0.19 9.91
CA ALA A 336 17.59 -0.13 10.85
C ALA A 336 18.77 -0.83 10.14
N ILE A 337 19.99 -0.36 10.37
CA ILE A 337 21.21 -0.88 9.80
C ILE A 337 22.30 -0.92 10.89
N GLY A 338 22.94 -2.06 11.05
CA GLY A 338 24.00 -2.24 12.05
C GLY A 338 23.47 -2.27 13.49
N ALA A 339 24.35 -2.00 14.43
CA ALA A 339 23.98 -1.85 15.85
C ALA A 339 23.41 -0.44 16.12
N PRO A 340 22.62 -0.27 17.19
CA PRO A 340 22.07 1.03 17.55
C PRO A 340 23.14 2.11 17.70
N SER A 341 22.84 3.30 17.20
CA SER A 341 23.68 4.47 17.44
C SER A 341 23.71 4.84 18.93
N PRO A 342 24.67 5.64 19.39
CA PRO A 342 24.68 6.12 20.78
C PRO A 342 23.39 6.85 21.18
N GLU A 343 22.78 7.58 20.25
CA GLU A 343 21.54 8.31 20.46
C GLU A 343 20.34 7.36 20.58
N GLU A 344 20.27 6.34 19.75
CA GLU A 344 19.25 5.28 19.84
C GLU A 344 19.42 4.48 21.14
N ALA A 345 20.65 4.15 21.54
CA ALA A 345 20.92 3.42 22.77
C ALA A 345 20.41 4.18 24.01
N VAL A 346 20.48 5.52 24.03
CA VAL A 346 19.92 6.34 25.11
C VAL A 346 18.40 6.15 25.24
N LEU A 347 17.69 5.99 24.11
CA LEU A 347 16.24 5.76 24.10
C LEU A 347 15.87 4.33 24.47
N LEU A 348 16.74 3.36 24.12
CA LEU A 348 16.49 1.93 24.36
C LEU A 348 16.86 1.52 25.80
N GLN A 349 17.87 2.16 26.41
CA GLN A 349 18.37 1.78 27.73
C GLN A 349 17.29 1.73 28.82
N PRO A 350 16.38 2.73 28.96
CA PRO A 350 15.31 2.67 29.96
C PRO A 350 14.39 1.44 29.77
N LEU A 351 14.10 1.05 28.53
CA LEU A 351 13.26 -0.11 28.24
C LEU A 351 13.96 -1.42 28.61
N VAL A 352 15.29 -1.46 28.48
CA VAL A 352 16.11 -2.59 28.97
C VAL A 352 16.13 -2.63 30.49
N ASP A 353 16.29 -1.48 31.15
CA ASP A 353 16.32 -1.39 32.62
C ASP A 353 14.98 -1.79 33.25
N GLU A 354 13.87 -1.55 32.58
CA GLU A 354 12.53 -1.99 32.95
C GLU A 354 12.24 -3.45 32.59
N GLY A 355 13.16 -4.14 31.89
CA GLY A 355 13.00 -5.52 31.45
C GLY A 355 12.00 -5.74 30.30
N LEU A 356 11.64 -4.66 29.60
CA LEU A 356 10.75 -4.70 28.42
C LEU A 356 11.48 -5.15 27.16
N LEU A 357 12.81 -4.90 27.09
CA LEU A 357 13.66 -5.34 25.99
C LEU A 357 14.85 -6.11 26.54
N PRO A 358 15.39 -7.09 25.78
CA PRO A 358 16.63 -7.78 26.13
C PRO A 358 17.82 -6.82 26.04
N ALA A 359 18.82 -6.98 26.92
CA ALA A 359 20.02 -6.14 26.91
C ALA A 359 20.81 -6.20 25.58
N SER A 360 20.68 -7.30 24.85
CA SER A 360 21.33 -7.47 23.54
C SER A 360 20.86 -6.45 22.50
N ILE A 361 19.69 -5.86 22.64
CA ILE A 361 19.19 -4.82 21.73
C ILE A 361 20.14 -3.60 21.65
N LEU A 362 20.97 -3.39 22.66
CA LEU A 362 21.91 -2.26 22.70
C LEU A 362 23.21 -2.54 21.93
N THR A 363 23.47 -3.79 21.56
CA THR A 363 24.75 -4.23 20.97
C THR A 363 24.60 -5.09 19.73
N ASP A 364 23.46 -5.76 19.57
CA ASP A 364 23.23 -6.61 18.42
C ASP A 364 22.97 -5.77 17.17
N GLU A 365 23.42 -6.28 16.04
CA GLU A 365 23.08 -5.68 14.75
C GLU A 365 21.59 -5.87 14.43
N ALA A 366 21.03 -4.97 13.64
CA ALA A 366 19.67 -5.08 13.13
C ALA A 366 19.43 -6.45 12.49
N LEU A 367 18.24 -7.01 12.72
CA LEU A 367 17.89 -8.32 12.19
C LEU A 367 17.88 -8.28 10.66
N MET A 368 18.75 -9.08 10.05
CA MET A 368 18.82 -9.24 8.61
C MET A 368 18.19 -10.57 8.19
N ALA A 369 17.59 -10.60 7.01
CA ALA A 369 17.11 -11.85 6.43
C ALA A 369 18.29 -12.82 6.22
N PRO A 370 18.08 -14.13 6.41
CA PRO A 370 19.16 -15.11 6.21
C PRO A 370 19.61 -15.09 4.75
N THR A 371 20.91 -15.15 4.54
CA THR A 371 21.53 -15.29 3.23
C THR A 371 21.80 -16.74 2.91
N SER A 372 21.83 -17.09 1.64
CA SER A 372 22.14 -18.42 1.11
C SER A 372 23.26 -18.34 0.08
N GLY A 373 23.86 -19.49 -0.25
CA GLY A 373 24.83 -19.56 -1.32
C GLY A 373 24.19 -19.57 -2.72
N GLU A 374 25.05 -19.53 -3.74
CA GLU A 374 24.66 -19.50 -5.15
C GLU A 374 24.12 -20.83 -5.69
N THR A 375 24.22 -21.91 -4.91
CA THR A 375 23.69 -23.23 -5.27
C THR A 375 22.27 -23.38 -4.78
N GLN A 376 21.41 -24.06 -5.54
CA GLN A 376 20.00 -24.26 -5.23
C GLN A 376 19.75 -24.69 -3.78
N LEU A 377 20.49 -25.65 -3.28
CA LEU A 377 20.39 -26.13 -1.92
C LEU A 377 21.58 -25.64 -1.08
N ASP A 378 21.32 -24.74 -0.14
CA ASP A 378 22.32 -24.33 0.86
C ASP A 378 22.38 -25.36 2.01
N ARG A 379 23.46 -26.13 2.03
CA ARG A 379 23.67 -27.18 3.05
C ARG A 379 23.92 -26.64 4.46
N ALA A 380 24.41 -25.40 4.59
CA ALA A 380 24.60 -24.78 5.89
C ALA A 380 23.28 -24.35 6.49
N ASN A 381 22.45 -23.67 5.70
CA ASN A 381 21.12 -23.30 6.10
C ASN A 381 20.22 -24.51 6.39
N LEU A 382 20.34 -25.57 5.58
CA LEU A 382 19.61 -26.82 5.83
C LEU A 382 19.98 -27.45 7.17
N ARG A 383 21.27 -27.51 7.52
CA ARG A 383 21.73 -28.04 8.83
C ARG A 383 21.23 -27.16 9.98
N LYS A 384 21.30 -25.83 9.84
CA LYS A 384 20.79 -24.89 10.85
C LYS A 384 19.28 -25.06 11.04
N ALA A 385 18.50 -25.09 9.96
CA ALA A 385 17.06 -25.32 9.99
C ALA A 385 16.70 -26.65 10.66
N THR A 386 17.45 -27.72 10.34
CA THR A 386 17.29 -29.04 10.97
C THR A 386 17.49 -28.97 12.48
N ALA A 387 18.60 -28.36 12.95
CA ALA A 387 18.88 -28.20 14.36
C ALA A 387 17.79 -27.38 15.10
N LEU A 388 17.36 -26.26 14.51
CA LEU A 388 16.27 -25.44 15.08
C LEU A 388 14.97 -26.23 15.25
N LEU A 389 14.62 -27.07 14.28
CA LEU A 389 13.43 -27.92 14.37
C LEU A 389 13.59 -29.03 15.40
N ASP A 390 14.77 -29.66 15.51
CA ASP A 390 15.06 -30.65 16.54
C ASP A 390 14.95 -30.02 17.94
N ASP A 391 15.54 -28.84 18.14
CA ASP A 391 15.47 -28.08 19.41
C ASP A 391 14.04 -27.61 19.74
N ALA A 392 13.20 -27.40 18.72
CA ALA A 392 11.78 -27.08 18.87
C ALA A 392 10.90 -28.31 19.06
N GLY A 393 11.47 -29.52 19.14
CA GLY A 393 10.76 -30.78 19.40
C GLY A 393 10.12 -31.40 18.14
N TRP A 394 10.62 -31.08 16.95
CA TRP A 394 10.14 -31.65 15.69
C TRP A 394 11.07 -32.78 15.24
N ALA A 395 10.81 -33.99 15.69
CA ALA A 395 11.61 -35.17 15.39
C ALA A 395 11.28 -35.77 14.01
N VAL A 396 12.29 -36.31 13.34
CA VAL A 396 12.13 -37.07 12.11
C VAL A 396 11.62 -38.48 12.45
N GLY A 397 10.50 -38.91 11.87
CA GLY A 397 9.99 -40.26 11.99
C GLY A 397 10.72 -41.25 11.04
N ASP A 398 10.41 -42.54 11.18
CA ASP A 398 10.99 -43.60 10.34
C ASP A 398 10.65 -43.43 8.83
N ASP A 399 9.60 -42.69 8.54
CA ASP A 399 9.15 -42.31 7.20
C ASP A 399 9.84 -41.06 6.65
N GLY A 400 10.78 -40.48 7.37
CA GLY A 400 11.49 -39.24 6.99
C GLY A 400 10.71 -37.95 7.23
N ILE A 401 9.49 -38.03 7.77
CA ILE A 401 8.62 -36.88 8.01
C ILE A 401 8.85 -36.35 9.41
N ARG A 402 8.99 -35.02 9.55
CA ARG A 402 9.10 -34.39 10.87
C ARG A 402 7.74 -34.20 11.53
N ARG A 403 7.67 -34.57 12.80
CA ARG A 403 6.47 -34.42 13.65
C ARG A 403 6.85 -33.91 15.02
N ASN A 404 5.98 -33.14 15.63
CA ASN A 404 6.08 -32.82 17.05
C ASN A 404 5.19 -33.76 17.90
N ALA A 405 5.22 -33.59 19.21
CA ALA A 405 4.43 -34.38 20.14
C ALA A 405 2.90 -34.31 19.92
N LYS A 406 2.41 -33.31 19.18
CA LYS A 406 1.00 -33.11 18.82
C LYS A 406 0.66 -33.62 17.40
N ALA A 407 1.56 -34.39 16.78
CA ALA A 407 1.40 -34.98 15.45
C ALA A 407 1.24 -33.99 14.29
N PHE A 408 1.64 -32.72 14.44
CA PHE A 408 1.79 -31.82 13.29
C PHE A 408 2.91 -32.35 12.37
N ILE A 409 2.70 -32.21 11.06
CA ILE A 409 3.62 -32.69 10.03
C ILE A 409 4.41 -31.52 9.44
N PHE A 410 5.73 -31.72 9.26
CA PHE A 410 6.61 -30.81 8.53
C PHE A 410 7.31 -31.58 7.43
N VAL A 411 7.14 -31.20 6.18
CA VAL A 411 7.79 -31.81 5.03
C VAL A 411 8.64 -30.77 4.32
N PHE A 412 9.93 -31.08 4.11
CA PHE A 412 10.80 -30.32 3.23
C PHE A 412 10.96 -31.08 1.91
N VAL A 413 10.66 -30.43 0.81
CA VAL A 413 10.81 -31.02 -0.53
C VAL A 413 12.03 -30.39 -1.21
N ALA A 414 12.81 -31.19 -1.93
CA ALA A 414 14.11 -30.78 -2.48
C ALA A 414 14.08 -30.14 -3.87
N ASP A 415 12.90 -30.02 -4.51
CA ASP A 415 12.74 -29.48 -5.85
C ASP A 415 11.93 -28.18 -5.85
N GLN A 416 12.54 -27.05 -6.28
CA GLN A 416 12.02 -25.72 -5.95
C GLN A 416 10.78 -25.26 -6.69
N GLU A 417 10.51 -25.70 -7.90
CA GLU A 417 9.27 -25.31 -8.60
C GLU A 417 8.07 -26.12 -8.07
N ALA A 418 8.31 -27.40 -7.75
CA ALA A 418 7.37 -28.25 -7.01
C ALA A 418 7.30 -27.84 -5.53
N GLN A 419 8.37 -27.30 -4.92
CA GLN A 419 8.46 -26.94 -3.50
C GLN A 419 7.45 -25.86 -3.08
N PHE A 420 7.26 -24.82 -3.87
CA PHE A 420 6.26 -23.80 -3.54
C PHE A 420 4.85 -24.35 -3.70
N GLN A 421 4.57 -25.07 -4.77
CA GLN A 421 3.27 -25.67 -5.02
C GLN A 421 2.94 -26.77 -4.00
N GLU A 422 3.92 -27.60 -3.63
CA GLU A 422 3.74 -28.73 -2.73
C GLU A 422 3.87 -28.36 -1.25
N LEU A 423 4.68 -27.37 -0.89
CA LEU A 423 4.65 -26.74 0.43
C LEU A 423 3.27 -26.10 0.69
N PHE A 424 2.70 -25.44 -0.31
CA PHE A 424 1.34 -24.92 -0.23
C PHE A 424 0.30 -26.04 -0.16
N ALA A 425 0.36 -27.04 -1.02
CA ALA A 425 -0.60 -28.14 -1.03
C ALA A 425 -0.56 -28.98 0.26
N GLN A 426 0.60 -29.15 0.86
CA GLN A 426 0.76 -29.90 2.12
C GLN A 426 0.45 -29.06 3.37
N LEU A 427 0.65 -27.75 3.31
CA LEU A 427 0.13 -26.82 4.32
C LEU A 427 -1.41 -26.73 4.24
N GLU A 428 -1.99 -26.96 3.05
CA GLU A 428 -3.44 -27.04 2.83
C GLU A 428 -4.05 -28.40 3.19
N GLY A 429 -3.32 -29.52 2.99
CA GLY A 429 -3.82 -30.88 3.13
C GLY A 429 -3.90 -31.46 4.54
N ALA A 430 -3.43 -30.76 5.57
CA ALA A 430 -3.55 -31.18 6.97
C ALA A 430 -4.77 -30.53 7.64
N ASP A 431 -5.94 -31.13 7.41
CA ASP A 431 -7.24 -30.86 8.07
C ASP A 431 -7.70 -29.41 8.20
N GLN A 432 -8.63 -29.06 7.35
CA GLN A 432 -9.45 -27.86 7.19
C GLN A 432 -8.91 -26.83 6.19
N PRO A 433 -9.80 -26.30 5.33
CA PRO A 433 -9.39 -25.38 4.25
C PRO A 433 -8.73 -24.12 4.82
N PHE A 434 -7.66 -23.71 4.16
CA PHE A 434 -6.97 -22.43 4.40
C PHE A 434 -7.93 -21.27 4.08
N GLU A 435 -8.82 -20.91 4.99
CA GLU A 435 -9.41 -19.59 5.01
C GLU A 435 -8.33 -18.61 5.47
N GLY A 436 -7.69 -17.92 4.56
CA GLY A 436 -6.83 -16.79 4.90
C GLY A 436 -5.47 -16.64 4.25
N VAL A 437 -5.06 -17.48 3.29
CA VAL A 437 -3.96 -17.13 2.40
C VAL A 437 -4.54 -16.80 1.02
N ARG A 438 -5.15 -15.64 0.91
CA ARG A 438 -5.22 -14.99 -0.39
C ARG A 438 -3.82 -14.47 -0.69
N SER A 439 -3.18 -15.03 -1.72
CA SER A 439 -2.13 -14.29 -2.39
C SER A 439 -2.72 -12.91 -2.69
N SER A 440 -2.13 -11.84 -2.16
CA SER A 440 -2.38 -10.52 -2.67
C SER A 440 -1.79 -10.46 -4.08
N ARG A 441 -2.48 -11.09 -5.04
CA ARG A 441 -2.28 -10.77 -6.43
C ARG A 441 -2.97 -9.45 -6.65
N GLY A 442 -2.16 -8.44 -6.75
CA GLY A 442 -2.40 -7.23 -7.48
C GLY A 442 -3.49 -6.32 -6.94
N GLY A 443 -3.15 -5.21 -6.51
CA GLY A 443 -3.76 -3.93 -6.73
C GLY A 443 -2.68 -3.03 -7.24
#